data_36a100c70d424fbabd1e75df5442acd4
#
_entry.id   36a100c70d424fbabd1e75df5442acd4
#
_cell.length_a   1.000
_cell.length_b   1.000
_cell.length_c   1.000
_cell.angle_alpha   90.00
_cell.angle_beta   90.00
_cell.angle_gamma   90.00
#
_symmetry.space_group_name_H-M   'P 1'
#
loop_
_entity.id
_entity.type
_entity.pdbx_description
1 polymer ?
#
loop_
_entity_poly.entity_id
_entity_poly.type
_entity_poly.pdbx_seq_one_letter_code
_entity_poly.pdbx_strand_id
1 'polypeptide(L)'
;MAHPLSTLGAIHTAVSLVPVLAGFYGFIRHHAIDPSTRSGKVYLVGLVLSVATAFTVSSTGGLNPGHAFGVIVLLIAFGGVLAGRLRVLGRLAPYLSTFALSFSFLLSLVPGTNETLTRLPAGHPVAAAPLAPVVLQVLLCCAVVFVVGFAAQCWRIRSRATRVGVQ
;
A
#
# COMPACT_ATOMS: atom_id res chain seq x y z
N MET A 1 -14.78 7.87 -23.91
CA MET A 1 -13.45 7.81 -24.56
C MET A 1 -12.39 7.92 -23.47
N ALA A 2 -11.47 6.94 -23.35
CA ALA A 2 -10.38 7.03 -22.38
C ALA A 2 -9.45 8.18 -22.80
N HIS A 3 -9.29 9.19 -21.95
CA HIS A 3 -8.32 10.24 -22.20
C HIS A 3 -6.91 9.62 -22.24
N PRO A 4 -6.08 9.97 -23.24
CA PRO A 4 -4.71 9.50 -23.28
C PRO A 4 -3.99 9.91 -22.00
N LEU A 5 -3.14 9.00 -21.47
CA LEU A 5 -2.32 9.29 -20.29
C LEU A 5 -1.46 10.53 -20.59
N SER A 6 -1.60 11.57 -19.78
CA SER A 6 -0.68 12.68 -19.82
C SER A 6 0.74 12.20 -19.45
N THR A 7 1.78 12.87 -19.90
CA THR A 7 3.17 12.55 -19.52
C THR A 7 3.34 12.51 -18.00
N LEU A 8 2.70 13.43 -17.27
CA LEU A 8 2.69 13.44 -15.80
C LEU A 8 1.98 12.21 -15.23
N GLY A 9 0.87 11.79 -15.82
CA GLY A 9 0.17 10.57 -15.42
C GLY A 9 1.02 9.31 -15.64
N ALA A 10 1.75 9.22 -16.73
CA ALA A 10 2.66 8.11 -17.00
C ALA A 10 3.82 8.08 -15.99
N ILE A 11 4.42 9.23 -15.68
CA ILE A 11 5.48 9.35 -14.65
C ILE A 11 4.94 8.93 -13.28
N HIS A 12 3.77 9.45 -12.88
CA HIS A 12 3.13 9.07 -11.61
C HIS A 12 2.89 7.56 -11.54
N THR A 13 2.37 6.94 -12.59
CA THR A 13 2.14 5.50 -12.65
C THR A 13 3.44 4.72 -12.47
N ALA A 14 4.51 5.09 -13.18
CA ALA A 14 5.81 4.45 -13.06
C ALA A 14 6.38 4.58 -11.63
N VAL A 15 6.30 5.77 -11.03
CA VAL A 15 6.74 6.03 -9.65
C VAL A 15 5.91 5.21 -8.65
N SER A 16 4.60 5.09 -8.87
CA SER A 16 3.68 4.35 -7.98
C SER A 16 3.89 2.83 -8.01
N LEU A 17 4.46 2.28 -9.07
CA LEU A 17 4.85 0.86 -9.12
C LEU A 17 6.01 0.54 -8.17
N VAL A 18 6.89 1.50 -7.87
CA VAL A 18 8.05 1.27 -7.00
C VAL A 18 7.65 0.79 -5.61
N PRO A 19 6.78 1.47 -4.85
CA PRO A 19 6.37 1.00 -3.53
C PRO A 19 5.58 -0.32 -3.62
N VAL A 20 4.79 -0.54 -4.66
CA VAL A 20 4.06 -1.80 -4.85
C VAL A 20 5.03 -2.97 -4.99
N LEU A 21 6.03 -2.86 -5.87
CA LEU A 21 7.03 -3.91 -6.07
C LEU A 21 7.89 -4.12 -4.81
N ALA A 22 8.30 -3.03 -4.14
CA ALA A 22 9.07 -3.11 -2.90
C ALA A 22 8.28 -3.76 -1.75
N GLY A 23 6.98 -3.47 -1.66
CA GLY A 23 6.08 -4.09 -0.68
C GLY A 23 5.91 -5.59 -0.93
N PHE A 24 5.63 -6.00 -2.17
CA PHE A 24 5.56 -7.42 -2.55
C PHE A 24 6.87 -8.15 -2.23
N TYR A 25 8.01 -7.57 -2.60
CA TYR A 25 9.31 -8.14 -2.27
C TYR A 25 9.49 -8.28 -0.75
N GLY A 26 9.08 -7.27 0.03
CA GLY A 26 9.09 -7.30 1.49
C GLY A 26 8.28 -8.48 2.05
N PHE A 27 7.07 -8.70 1.54
CA PHE A 27 6.23 -9.84 1.96
C PHE A 27 6.85 -11.19 1.60
N ILE A 28 7.40 -11.34 0.39
CA ILE A 28 8.03 -12.60 -0.04
C ILE A 28 9.31 -12.88 0.75
N ARG A 29 10.18 -11.88 0.93
CA ARG A 29 11.52 -12.07 1.49
C ARG A 29 11.58 -11.99 3.00
N HIS A 30 10.79 -11.09 3.60
CA HIS A 30 10.80 -10.79 5.04
C HIS A 30 9.50 -11.14 5.73
N HIS A 31 8.45 -11.54 4.97
CA HIS A 31 7.08 -11.82 5.41
C HIS A 31 6.34 -10.61 6.01
N ALA A 32 6.91 -9.42 5.87
CA ALA A 32 6.34 -8.14 6.28
C ALA A 32 7.07 -7.00 5.57
N ILE A 33 6.47 -5.82 5.54
CA ILE A 33 7.17 -4.59 5.19
C ILE A 33 7.89 -4.11 6.44
N ASP A 34 9.20 -4.34 6.49
CA ASP A 34 10.05 -3.97 7.63
C ASP A 34 10.85 -2.70 7.29
N PRO A 35 10.59 -1.56 7.98
CA PRO A 35 11.27 -0.29 7.74
C PRO A 35 12.80 -0.33 7.94
N SER A 36 13.32 -1.32 8.65
CA SER A 36 14.77 -1.49 8.86
C SER A 36 15.48 -2.01 7.62
N THR A 37 14.76 -2.73 6.76
CA THR A 37 15.29 -3.35 5.53
C THR A 37 15.39 -2.35 4.37
N ARG A 38 16.21 -2.69 3.37
CA ARG A 38 16.29 -1.87 2.14
C ARG A 38 14.94 -1.79 1.42
N SER A 39 14.24 -2.92 1.28
CA SER A 39 12.93 -2.95 0.64
C SER A 39 11.88 -2.13 1.38
N GLY A 40 11.87 -2.16 2.72
CA GLY A 40 10.98 -1.34 3.52
C GLY A 40 11.25 0.16 3.37
N LYS A 41 12.52 0.55 3.29
CA LYS A 41 12.91 1.94 3.01
C LYS A 41 12.50 2.37 1.60
N VAL A 42 12.71 1.52 0.59
CA VAL A 42 12.27 1.78 -0.80
C VAL A 42 10.75 1.88 -0.86
N TYR A 43 10.02 1.03 -0.12
CA TYR A 43 8.56 1.13 0.00
C TYR A 43 8.13 2.51 0.52
N LEU A 44 8.69 2.95 1.66
CA LEU A 44 8.31 4.22 2.28
C LEU A 44 8.67 5.43 1.42
N VAL A 45 9.88 5.47 0.87
CA VAL A 45 10.32 6.56 -0.03
C VAL A 45 9.47 6.56 -1.31
N GLY A 46 9.26 5.41 -1.93
CA GLY A 46 8.42 5.26 -3.10
C GLY A 46 6.98 5.70 -2.84
N LEU A 47 6.44 5.39 -1.65
CA LEU A 47 5.09 5.82 -1.25
C LEU A 47 5.00 7.35 -1.14
N VAL A 48 5.99 8.01 -0.55
CA VAL A 48 6.06 9.48 -0.47
C VAL A 48 6.12 10.09 -1.87
N LEU A 49 6.99 9.57 -2.74
CA LEU A 49 7.14 10.05 -4.10
C LEU A 49 5.86 9.82 -4.93
N SER A 50 5.21 8.66 -4.74
CA SER A 50 3.93 8.37 -5.38
C SER A 50 2.84 9.37 -4.99
N VAL A 51 2.70 9.66 -3.69
CA VAL A 51 1.73 10.66 -3.22
C VAL A 51 2.12 12.06 -3.69
N ALA A 52 3.38 12.44 -3.62
CA ALA A 52 3.86 13.75 -4.11
C ALA A 52 3.55 13.95 -5.61
N THR A 53 3.83 12.94 -6.44
CA THR A 53 3.51 13.00 -7.87
C THR A 53 2.02 12.97 -8.15
N ALA A 54 1.19 12.35 -7.30
CA ALA A 54 -0.27 12.39 -7.43
C ALA A 54 -0.81 13.83 -7.38
N PHE A 55 -0.23 14.71 -6.57
CA PHE A 55 -0.61 16.12 -6.50
C PHE A 55 -0.35 16.88 -7.81
N THR A 56 0.54 16.40 -8.66
CA THR A 56 0.80 17.01 -9.99
C THR A 56 -0.19 16.52 -11.06
N VAL A 57 -0.94 15.42 -10.77
CA VAL A 57 -1.89 14.80 -11.71
C VAL A 57 -3.32 15.17 -11.27
N SER A 58 -3.67 16.44 -11.38
CA SER A 58 -5.04 16.89 -11.12
C SER A 58 -5.75 17.26 -12.43
N SER A 59 -6.86 16.60 -12.72
CA SER A 59 -7.72 16.93 -13.87
C SER A 59 -8.55 18.20 -13.64
N THR A 60 -8.67 18.65 -12.39
CA THR A 60 -9.52 19.78 -11.99
C THR A 60 -8.72 21.02 -11.57
N GLY A 61 -7.38 20.93 -11.57
CA GLY A 61 -6.51 22.03 -11.12
C GLY A 61 -6.52 22.29 -9.62
N GLY A 62 -7.23 21.45 -8.82
CA GLY A 62 -7.38 21.60 -7.37
C GLY A 62 -7.22 20.28 -6.61
N LEU A 63 -7.40 20.35 -5.29
CA LEU A 63 -7.40 19.16 -4.42
C LEU A 63 -8.63 18.29 -4.75
N ASN A 64 -8.38 16.99 -4.84
CA ASN A 64 -9.42 15.98 -5.06
C ASN A 64 -9.37 14.90 -3.97
N PRO A 65 -10.42 14.05 -3.83
CA PRO A 65 -10.44 12.98 -2.84
C PRO A 65 -9.24 12.03 -2.89
N GLY A 66 -8.63 11.83 -4.06
CA GLY A 66 -7.42 11.01 -4.23
C GLY A 66 -6.21 11.58 -3.50
N HIS A 67 -6.06 12.91 -3.44
CA HIS A 67 -4.99 13.55 -2.68
C HIS A 67 -5.15 13.31 -1.18
N ALA A 68 -6.39 13.52 -0.65
CA ALA A 68 -6.69 13.24 0.75
C ALA A 68 -6.45 11.76 1.09
N PHE A 69 -6.85 10.84 0.21
CA PHE A 69 -6.61 9.42 0.35
C PHE A 69 -5.10 9.11 0.42
N GLY A 70 -4.29 9.68 -0.48
CA GLY A 70 -2.84 9.51 -0.47
C GLY A 70 -2.19 9.98 0.84
N VAL A 71 -2.63 11.13 1.38
CA VAL A 71 -2.17 11.63 2.68
C VAL A 71 -2.53 10.66 3.80
N ILE A 72 -3.75 10.13 3.82
CA ILE A 72 -4.18 9.14 4.82
C ILE A 72 -3.29 7.88 4.75
N VAL A 73 -2.97 7.39 3.55
CA VAL A 73 -2.08 6.25 3.37
C VAL A 73 -0.69 6.52 3.95
N LEU A 74 -0.14 7.72 3.72
CA LEU A 74 1.14 8.15 4.32
C LEU A 74 1.06 8.20 5.85
N LEU A 75 0.02 8.78 6.39
CA LEU A 75 -0.17 8.87 7.86
C LEU A 75 -0.23 7.48 8.50
N ILE A 76 -0.93 6.53 7.87
CA ILE A 76 -0.98 5.14 8.34
C ILE A 76 0.41 4.49 8.26
N ALA A 77 1.12 4.63 7.14
CA ALA A 77 2.44 4.02 6.96
C ALA A 77 3.46 4.57 7.98
N PHE A 78 3.56 5.90 8.11
CA PHE A 78 4.48 6.52 9.07
C PHE A 78 4.03 6.34 10.51
N GLY A 79 2.72 6.32 10.78
CA GLY A 79 2.15 5.92 12.07
C GLY A 79 2.59 4.50 12.46
N GLY A 80 2.63 3.57 11.50
CA GLY A 80 3.16 2.23 11.69
C GLY A 80 4.66 2.20 12.02
N VAL A 81 5.46 3.01 11.32
CA VAL A 81 6.90 3.17 11.64
C VAL A 81 7.09 3.72 13.05
N LEU A 82 6.31 4.74 13.42
CA LEU A 82 6.35 5.34 14.75
C LEU A 82 5.92 4.34 15.82
N ALA A 83 4.81 3.63 15.61
CA ALA A 83 4.31 2.62 16.54
C ALA A 83 5.37 1.56 16.86
N GLY A 84 6.13 1.13 15.85
CA GLY A 84 7.24 0.17 16.03
C GLY A 84 8.39 0.69 16.90
N ARG A 85 8.52 2.03 17.06
CA ARG A 85 9.58 2.68 17.87
C ARG A 85 9.11 3.09 19.27
N LEU A 86 7.80 3.16 19.51
CA LEU A 86 7.24 3.61 20.77
C LEU A 86 7.32 2.52 21.84
N ARG A 87 8.21 2.68 22.80
CA ARG A 87 8.39 1.76 23.93
C ARG A 87 7.13 1.62 24.80
N VAL A 88 6.31 2.67 24.87
CA VAL A 88 5.05 2.66 25.64
C VAL A 88 4.06 1.62 25.14
N LEU A 89 4.11 1.23 23.87
CA LEU A 89 3.26 0.19 23.28
C LEU A 89 3.72 -1.24 23.66
N GLY A 90 4.91 -1.41 24.23
CA GLY A 90 5.41 -2.69 24.70
C GLY A 90 5.23 -3.81 23.68
N ARG A 91 4.51 -4.87 24.10
CA ARG A 91 4.25 -6.05 23.25
C ARG A 91 3.33 -5.79 22.07
N LEU A 92 2.57 -4.69 22.05
CA LEU A 92 1.67 -4.32 20.93
C LEU A 92 2.40 -3.64 19.77
N ALA A 93 3.57 -3.01 20.04
CA ALA A 93 4.33 -2.27 19.04
C ALA A 93 4.56 -3.04 17.72
N PRO A 94 5.06 -4.29 17.71
CA PRO A 94 5.30 -5.02 16.48
C PRO A 94 4.01 -5.35 15.73
N TYR A 95 2.91 -5.63 16.42
CA TYR A 95 1.62 -5.92 15.79
C TYR A 95 1.04 -4.68 15.10
N LEU A 96 1.04 -3.53 15.80
CA LEU A 96 0.53 -2.28 15.26
C LEU A 96 1.36 -1.78 14.07
N SER A 97 2.69 -1.88 14.18
CA SER A 97 3.60 -1.53 13.09
C SER A 97 3.35 -2.41 11.87
N THR A 98 3.31 -3.73 12.05
CA THR A 98 3.07 -4.68 10.97
C THR A 98 1.69 -4.48 10.34
N PHE A 99 0.65 -4.27 11.16
CA PHE A 99 -0.69 -3.97 10.67
C PHE A 99 -0.70 -2.72 9.80
N ALA A 100 -0.20 -1.60 10.33
CA ALA A 100 -0.27 -0.30 9.66
C ALA A 100 0.51 -0.31 8.33
N LEU A 101 1.69 -0.92 8.27
CA LEU A 101 2.47 -1.03 7.05
C LEU A 101 1.83 -1.97 6.02
N SER A 102 1.28 -3.11 6.45
CA SER A 102 0.56 -4.02 5.56
C SER A 102 -0.76 -3.41 5.09
N PHE A 103 -1.45 -2.67 5.94
CA PHE A 103 -2.70 -2.00 5.60
C PHE A 103 -2.47 -0.80 4.66
N SER A 104 -1.41 -0.01 4.86
CA SER A 104 -1.04 1.06 3.91
C SER A 104 -0.73 0.50 2.53
N PHE A 105 -0.13 -0.71 2.46
CA PHE A 105 0.07 -1.41 1.20
C PHE A 105 -1.25 -1.81 0.55
N LEU A 106 -2.18 -2.41 1.30
CA LEU A 106 -3.52 -2.74 0.79
C LEU A 106 -4.22 -1.50 0.22
N LEU A 107 -4.18 -0.38 0.97
CA LEU A 107 -4.78 0.87 0.52
C LEU A 107 -4.11 1.38 -0.77
N SER A 108 -2.79 1.23 -0.92
CA SER A 108 -2.07 1.63 -2.15
C SER A 108 -2.53 0.85 -3.38
N LEU A 109 -3.06 -0.38 -3.22
CA LEU A 109 -3.61 -1.17 -4.31
C LEU A 109 -4.96 -0.64 -4.81
N VAL A 110 -5.69 0.16 -4.01
CA VAL A 110 -7.02 0.68 -4.40
C VAL A 110 -6.95 1.54 -5.66
N PRO A 111 -6.15 2.64 -5.70
CA PRO A 111 -6.02 3.44 -6.91
C PRO A 111 -5.39 2.64 -8.06
N GLY A 112 -4.38 1.81 -7.79
CA GLY A 112 -3.75 0.97 -8.80
C GLY A 112 -4.73 0.01 -9.48
N THR A 113 -5.59 -0.65 -8.72
CA THR A 113 -6.64 -1.54 -9.24
C THR A 113 -7.66 -0.77 -10.07
N ASN A 114 -8.14 0.37 -9.55
CA ASN A 114 -9.08 1.21 -10.30
C ASN A 114 -8.49 1.66 -11.64
N GLU A 115 -7.30 2.26 -11.64
CA GLU A 115 -6.64 2.74 -12.85
C GLU A 115 -6.39 1.61 -13.86
N THR A 116 -5.91 0.46 -13.38
CA THR A 116 -5.61 -0.68 -14.26
C THR A 116 -6.88 -1.21 -14.92
N LEU A 117 -7.92 -1.51 -14.15
CA LEU A 117 -9.13 -2.15 -14.68
C LEU A 117 -10.00 -1.20 -15.51
N THR A 118 -9.97 0.12 -15.24
CA THR A 118 -10.72 1.10 -16.01
C THR A 118 -10.02 1.57 -17.28
N ARG A 119 -8.73 1.23 -17.47
CA ARG A 119 -7.95 1.67 -18.62
C ARG A 119 -7.44 0.54 -19.50
N LEU A 120 -7.30 -0.67 -18.95
CA LEU A 120 -6.75 -1.81 -19.66
C LEU A 120 -7.79 -2.94 -19.85
N PRO A 121 -7.76 -3.64 -21.02
CA PRO A 121 -6.99 -3.30 -22.23
C PRO A 121 -7.47 -2.00 -22.89
N ALA A 122 -6.55 -1.30 -23.58
CA ALA A 122 -6.91 -0.06 -24.26
C ALA A 122 -8.01 -0.32 -25.32
N GLY A 123 -9.07 0.50 -25.29
CA GLY A 123 -10.24 0.37 -26.16
C GLY A 123 -11.38 -0.52 -25.59
N HIS A 124 -11.06 -1.52 -24.77
CA HIS A 124 -12.04 -2.42 -24.15
C HIS A 124 -11.69 -2.65 -22.68
N PRO A 125 -11.76 -1.64 -21.80
CA PRO A 125 -11.38 -1.78 -20.41
C PRO A 125 -12.27 -2.81 -19.69
N VAL A 126 -11.67 -3.53 -18.72
CA VAL A 126 -12.34 -4.55 -17.91
C VAL A 126 -13.48 -3.95 -17.07
N ALA A 127 -13.30 -2.71 -16.59
CA ALA A 127 -14.27 -1.99 -15.80
C ALA A 127 -14.74 -0.73 -16.53
N ALA A 128 -16.06 -0.52 -16.60
CA ALA A 128 -16.66 0.64 -17.27
C ALA A 128 -16.49 1.96 -16.45
N ALA A 129 -16.30 1.85 -15.14
CA ALA A 129 -16.18 2.98 -14.22
C ALA A 129 -15.34 2.62 -12.99
N PRO A 130 -14.80 3.63 -12.26
CA PRO A 130 -14.20 3.42 -10.95
C PRO A 130 -15.18 2.73 -10.00
N LEU A 131 -14.67 1.81 -9.17
CA LEU A 131 -15.46 1.02 -8.22
C LEU A 131 -16.57 0.16 -8.83
N ALA A 132 -16.52 -0.12 -10.15
CA ALA A 132 -17.40 -1.10 -10.78
C ALA A 132 -17.34 -2.45 -10.04
N PRO A 133 -18.37 -3.31 -10.13
CA PRO A 133 -18.42 -4.58 -9.39
C PRO A 133 -17.16 -5.44 -9.52
N VAL A 134 -16.57 -5.50 -10.70
CA VAL A 134 -15.31 -6.24 -10.94
C VAL A 134 -14.12 -5.65 -10.16
N VAL A 135 -14.05 -4.32 -10.04
CA VAL A 135 -13.01 -3.64 -9.23
C VAL A 135 -13.20 -4.00 -7.76
N LEU A 136 -14.44 -3.93 -7.26
CA LEU A 136 -14.76 -4.29 -5.87
C LEU A 136 -14.46 -5.76 -5.57
N GLN A 137 -14.71 -6.67 -6.52
CA GLN A 137 -14.34 -8.08 -6.36
C GLN A 137 -12.83 -8.27 -6.22
N VAL A 138 -12.03 -7.61 -7.06
CA VAL A 138 -10.56 -7.67 -6.96
C VAL A 138 -10.08 -7.09 -5.63
N LEU A 139 -10.63 -5.94 -5.21
CA LEU A 139 -10.28 -5.33 -3.93
C LEU A 139 -10.70 -6.21 -2.74
N LEU A 140 -11.84 -6.89 -2.83
CA LEU A 140 -12.27 -7.86 -1.82
C LEU A 140 -11.28 -9.04 -1.73
N CYS A 141 -10.83 -9.57 -2.87
CA CYS A 141 -9.78 -10.60 -2.88
C CYS A 141 -8.49 -10.09 -2.22
N CYS A 142 -8.05 -8.87 -2.53
CA CYS A 142 -6.91 -8.25 -1.88
C CYS A 142 -7.11 -8.11 -0.35
N ALA A 143 -8.31 -7.73 0.09
CA ALA A 143 -8.65 -7.63 1.51
C ALA A 143 -8.62 -8.99 2.21
N VAL A 144 -9.12 -10.05 1.58
CA VAL A 144 -9.05 -11.42 2.11
C VAL A 144 -7.58 -11.86 2.24
N VAL A 145 -6.77 -11.65 1.20
CA VAL A 145 -5.33 -11.95 1.25
C VAL A 145 -4.63 -11.16 2.36
N PHE A 146 -5.00 -9.88 2.55
CA PHE A 146 -4.48 -9.07 3.65
C PHE A 146 -4.84 -9.67 5.01
N VAL A 147 -6.10 -10.06 5.24
CA VAL A 147 -6.53 -10.62 6.53
C VAL A 147 -5.78 -11.91 6.84
N VAL A 148 -5.70 -12.83 5.88
CA VAL A 148 -4.97 -14.10 6.03
C VAL A 148 -3.47 -13.85 6.23
N GLY A 149 -2.89 -12.96 5.44
CA GLY A 149 -1.47 -12.58 5.54
C GLY A 149 -1.16 -11.94 6.89
N PHE A 150 -2.00 -11.02 7.36
CA PHE A 150 -1.83 -10.38 8.66
C PHE A 150 -1.96 -11.38 9.82
N ALA A 151 -2.92 -12.31 9.76
CA ALA A 151 -3.03 -13.38 10.74
C ALA A 151 -1.75 -14.24 10.81
N ALA A 152 -1.19 -14.60 9.66
CA ALA A 152 0.09 -15.30 9.58
C ALA A 152 1.26 -14.47 10.15
N GLN A 153 1.29 -13.16 9.90
CA GLN A 153 2.28 -12.25 10.48
C GLN A 153 2.16 -12.19 12.00
N CYS A 154 0.95 -12.07 12.54
CA CYS A 154 0.69 -12.10 13.98
C CYS A 154 1.18 -13.40 14.62
N TRP A 155 0.89 -14.54 13.99
CA TRP A 155 1.38 -15.84 14.46
C TRP A 155 2.91 -15.90 14.51
N ARG A 156 3.60 -15.39 13.49
CA ARG A 156 5.08 -15.32 13.47
C ARG A 156 5.65 -14.41 14.55
N ILE A 157 5.04 -13.24 14.79
CA ILE A 157 5.45 -12.33 15.87
C ILE A 157 5.34 -13.05 17.22
N ARG A 158 4.21 -13.70 17.46
CA ARG A 158 3.97 -14.46 18.70
C ARG A 158 4.99 -15.60 18.89
N SER A 159 5.21 -16.40 17.82
CA SER A 159 6.13 -17.54 17.89
C SER A 159 7.59 -17.13 18.14
N ARG A 160 8.00 -15.95 17.65
CA ARG A 160 9.33 -15.41 17.95
C ARG A 160 9.45 -14.95 19.40
N ALA A 161 8.42 -14.30 19.93
CA ALA A 161 8.39 -13.82 21.32
C ALA A 161 8.50 -14.99 22.33
N THR A 162 7.82 -16.11 22.06
CA THR A 162 7.89 -17.31 22.91
C THR A 162 9.27 -17.97 22.92
N ARG A 163 9.99 -17.96 21.79
CA ARG A 163 11.33 -18.55 21.71
C ARG A 163 12.41 -17.75 22.46
N VAL A 164 12.25 -16.44 22.54
CA VAL A 164 13.19 -15.55 23.26
C VAL A 164 12.97 -15.60 24.77
N GLY A 165 11.76 -15.91 25.23
CA GLY A 165 11.42 -16.03 26.66
C GLY A 165 11.79 -17.38 27.32
N VAL A 166 12.34 -18.33 26.56
CA VAL A 166 12.76 -19.68 27.03
C VAL A 166 14.27 -19.79 27.20
N GLN A 167 15.04 -18.73 26.86
CA GLN A 167 16.49 -18.63 27.11
C GLN A 167 16.73 -17.71 28.30
#